data_a184b34eaa1d839c2e69d8dbba81dbab
#
_entry.id   a184b34eaa1d839c2e69d8dbba81dbab
#
_cell.length_a   1.000
_cell.length_b   1.000
_cell.length_c   1.000
_cell.angle_alpha   90.00
_cell.angle_beta   90.00
_cell.angle_gamma   90.00
#
_symmetry.space_group_name_H-M   'P 1'
#
loop_
_entity.id
_entity.type
_entity.pdbx_description
1 polymer ?
#
loop_
_entity_poly.entity_id
_entity_poly.type
_entity_poly.pdbx_seq_one_letter_code
_entity_poly.pdbx_strand_id
1 'polypeptide(L)'
;MTGAGGQRKPLAAVLAANAVSAAGTALSLIGIPWFVLQTTGSAGRAGVVAFCATLPIIIAAVIGGPVIDRIGRRRISIASDLLCATAVGAVPLLHYAGVLEFWMLCALVAVNGLAHTPGRTARYVLLPDLATHAGMTLPRAASLFDAVERGARMVGAALAGLLIALIGAESALLMDAATFGASALLVTAGLHGIRAAEPVKGAAPVSFRTYRTELREGYAFLLRTPLLLAVVLMVMAINGLDQGWNAVLLPVHAERNLGGATELGLLTATFGAGGLLGALLYGAVGHRFSRHAVFAVCALVCGAPRFAVAGLTDSTWALGVTMGAAGLAGGTLNPILTTVIYERVPLELRSRVSGAMTAGCELTMPLGGLTAGLLVEGSGVGPALLLVGGAYLLATLSPLVFPAWRGLNGEAGAMTGGEVADDISSSEPGCPSPAPGARTPRPSAS
;
A
#
# COMPACT_ATOMS: atom_id res chain seq x y z
N MET A 1 23.32 -35.71 -1.38
CA MET A 1 21.86 -35.44 -1.41
C MET A 1 21.57 -34.42 -0.31
N THR A 2 21.80 -33.13 -0.59
CA THR A 2 21.41 -32.05 0.32
C THR A 2 19.89 -31.87 0.16
N GLY A 3 19.14 -32.23 1.21
CA GLY A 3 17.70 -32.40 1.16
C GLY A 3 16.96 -31.17 0.70
N ALA A 4 15.92 -31.36 -0.08
CA ALA A 4 14.98 -30.29 -0.59
C ALA A 4 14.44 -29.36 0.51
N GLY A 5 14.49 -29.76 1.77
CA GLY A 5 14.13 -28.95 2.94
C GLY A 5 15.12 -27.82 3.26
N GLY A 6 16.42 -27.96 2.91
CA GLY A 6 17.43 -26.93 3.16
C GLY A 6 17.31 -25.72 2.22
N GLN A 7 16.88 -25.95 1.00
CA GLN A 7 16.76 -24.91 -0.04
C GLN A 7 15.56 -23.96 0.17
N ARG A 8 14.53 -24.37 0.90
CA ARG A 8 13.32 -23.55 1.17
C ARG A 8 13.40 -22.73 2.45
N LYS A 9 14.34 -23.04 3.36
CA LYS A 9 14.48 -22.34 4.66
C LYS A 9 14.63 -20.82 4.54
N PRO A 10 15.46 -20.28 3.62
CA PRO A 10 15.64 -18.82 3.51
C PRO A 10 14.36 -18.08 3.08
N LEU A 11 13.63 -18.64 2.10
CA LEU A 11 12.35 -18.09 1.68
C LEU A 11 11.32 -18.13 2.82
N ALA A 12 11.23 -19.27 3.52
CA ALA A 12 10.33 -19.41 4.67
C ALA A 12 10.67 -18.42 5.80
N ALA A 13 11.95 -18.18 6.07
CA ALA A 13 12.39 -17.23 7.08
C ALA A 13 12.00 -15.78 6.71
N VAL A 14 12.18 -15.38 5.44
CA VAL A 14 11.77 -14.04 4.96
C VAL A 14 10.25 -13.89 4.96
N LEU A 15 9.50 -14.92 4.58
CA LEU A 15 8.03 -14.91 4.65
C LEU A 15 7.55 -14.81 6.11
N ALA A 16 8.14 -15.57 7.02
CA ALA A 16 7.83 -15.51 8.45
C ALA A 16 8.19 -14.15 9.05
N ALA A 17 9.35 -13.59 8.71
CA ALA A 17 9.76 -12.26 9.13
C ALA A 17 8.77 -11.20 8.65
N ASN A 18 8.33 -11.30 7.37
CA ASN A 18 7.34 -10.38 6.82
C ASN A 18 5.97 -10.53 7.50
N ALA A 19 5.54 -11.77 7.81
CA ALA A 19 4.30 -12.02 8.53
C ALA A 19 4.31 -11.41 9.94
N VAL A 20 5.37 -11.66 10.69
CA VAL A 20 5.52 -11.16 12.06
C VAL A 20 5.59 -9.63 12.07
N SER A 21 6.39 -9.03 11.20
CA SER A 21 6.48 -7.56 11.05
C SER A 21 5.16 -6.94 10.60
N ALA A 22 4.41 -7.57 9.68
CA ALA A 22 3.13 -7.08 9.20
C ALA A 22 2.03 -7.17 10.27
N ALA A 23 2.01 -8.25 11.06
CA ALA A 23 1.09 -8.40 12.19
C ALA A 23 1.38 -7.35 13.27
N GLY A 24 2.67 -7.12 13.59
CA GLY A 24 3.08 -6.07 14.52
C GLY A 24 2.72 -4.68 14.04
N THR A 25 2.99 -4.36 12.77
CA THR A 25 2.57 -3.06 12.19
C THR A 25 1.08 -2.78 12.37
N ALA A 26 0.23 -3.81 12.32
CA ALA A 26 -1.20 -3.65 12.59
C ALA A 26 -1.48 -3.26 14.06
N LEU A 27 -0.63 -3.70 15.01
CA LEU A 27 -0.71 -3.26 16.42
C LEU A 27 -0.39 -1.76 16.53
N SER A 28 0.66 -1.28 15.90
CA SER A 28 1.00 0.15 15.88
C SER A 28 -0.03 1.00 15.16
N LEU A 29 -0.62 0.50 14.07
CA LEU A 29 -1.63 1.23 13.30
C LEU A 29 -2.87 1.58 14.15
N ILE A 30 -3.26 0.70 15.05
CA ILE A 30 -4.38 0.89 15.99
C ILE A 30 -3.86 1.47 17.32
N GLY A 31 -2.74 0.96 17.81
CA GLY A 31 -2.20 1.29 19.12
C GLY A 31 -1.70 2.72 19.25
N ILE A 32 -1.02 3.27 18.23
CA ILE A 32 -0.50 4.65 18.29
C ILE A 32 -1.62 5.69 18.35
N PRO A 33 -2.62 5.70 17.44
CA PRO A 33 -3.76 6.61 17.57
C PRO A 33 -4.50 6.45 18.91
N TRP A 34 -4.71 5.21 19.35
CA TRP A 34 -5.36 4.91 20.62
C TRP A 34 -4.56 5.44 21.82
N PHE A 35 -3.26 5.20 21.86
CA PHE A 35 -2.36 5.73 22.87
C PHE A 35 -2.40 7.26 22.94
N VAL A 36 -2.39 7.95 21.78
CA VAL A 36 -2.48 9.41 21.73
C VAL A 36 -3.82 9.90 22.30
N LEU A 37 -4.93 9.24 21.96
CA LEU A 37 -6.25 9.62 22.48
C LEU A 37 -6.32 9.42 24.00
N GLN A 38 -5.89 8.29 24.53
CA GLN A 38 -5.88 8.01 25.96
C GLN A 38 -4.99 8.96 26.77
N THR A 39 -3.83 9.33 26.23
CA THR A 39 -2.87 10.17 26.95
C THR A 39 -3.13 11.66 26.81
N THR A 40 -3.75 12.09 25.71
CA THR A 40 -3.92 13.53 25.42
C THR A 40 -5.38 13.98 25.35
N GLY A 41 -6.33 13.06 25.13
CA GLY A 41 -7.76 13.36 24.91
C GLY A 41 -8.05 14.16 23.61
N SER A 42 -7.03 14.45 22.79
CA SER A 42 -7.13 15.35 21.64
C SER A 42 -7.09 14.62 20.32
N ALA A 43 -8.16 14.74 19.54
CA ALA A 43 -8.25 14.23 18.18
C ALA A 43 -7.28 14.95 17.22
N GLY A 44 -7.04 16.25 17.43
CA GLY A 44 -6.08 17.02 16.63
C GLY A 44 -4.65 16.51 16.84
N ARG A 45 -4.25 16.19 18.09
CA ARG A 45 -2.95 15.57 18.35
C ARG A 45 -2.83 14.20 17.67
N ALA A 46 -3.89 13.38 17.66
CA ALA A 46 -3.91 12.14 16.91
C ALA A 46 -3.74 12.39 15.40
N GLY A 47 -4.36 13.43 14.86
CA GLY A 47 -4.18 13.87 13.48
C GLY A 47 -2.76 14.31 13.15
N VAL A 48 -2.10 15.07 14.04
CA VAL A 48 -0.69 15.47 13.89
C VAL A 48 0.23 14.24 13.91
N VAL A 49 0.01 13.29 14.81
CA VAL A 49 0.78 12.04 14.87
C VAL A 49 0.58 11.22 13.60
N ALA A 50 -0.65 11.14 13.08
CA ALA A 50 -0.93 10.47 11.81
C ALA A 50 -0.21 11.13 10.63
N PHE A 51 -0.12 12.46 10.60
CA PHE A 51 0.68 13.20 9.62
C PHE A 51 2.17 12.86 9.74
N CYS A 52 2.72 12.88 10.96
CA CYS A 52 4.11 12.52 11.23
C CYS A 52 4.42 11.06 10.90
N ALA A 53 3.43 10.16 10.98
CA ALA A 53 3.58 8.76 10.58
C ALA A 53 3.65 8.57 9.07
N THR A 54 2.77 9.27 8.33
CA THR A 54 2.54 8.98 6.90
C THR A 54 3.43 9.80 5.96
N LEU A 55 3.76 11.04 6.30
CA LEU A 55 4.64 11.87 5.48
C LEU A 55 6.03 11.24 5.25
N PRO A 56 6.71 10.68 6.27
CA PRO A 56 7.99 10.01 6.08
C PRO A 56 7.91 8.74 5.22
N ILE A 57 6.78 8.04 5.20
CA ILE A 57 6.54 6.88 4.32
C ILE A 57 6.67 7.29 2.85
N ILE A 58 6.07 8.42 2.46
CA ILE A 58 6.16 8.94 1.09
C ILE A 58 7.62 9.32 0.76
N ILE A 59 8.31 9.97 1.67
CA ILE A 59 9.72 10.33 1.51
C ILE A 59 10.57 9.06 1.35
N ALA A 60 10.32 8.05 2.21
CA ALA A 60 11.04 6.77 2.16
C ALA A 60 10.79 5.99 0.86
N ALA A 61 9.59 6.06 0.30
CA ALA A 61 9.27 5.44 -0.99
C ALA A 61 10.12 6.02 -2.14
N VAL A 62 10.38 7.33 -2.10
CA VAL A 62 11.19 8.03 -3.11
C VAL A 62 12.68 7.71 -2.99
N ILE A 63 13.22 7.74 -1.76
CA ILE A 63 14.67 7.60 -1.53
C ILE A 63 15.11 6.16 -1.23
N GLY A 64 14.17 5.26 -0.90
CA GLY A 64 14.46 3.91 -0.41
C GLY A 64 15.19 3.04 -1.42
N GLY A 65 14.82 3.10 -2.72
CA GLY A 65 15.46 2.32 -3.76
C GLY A 65 16.99 2.52 -3.82
N PRO A 66 17.49 3.73 -4.05
CA PRO A 66 18.92 4.01 -4.05
C PRO A 66 19.66 3.65 -2.77
N VAL A 67 18.99 3.75 -1.62
CA VAL A 67 19.56 3.37 -0.30
C VAL A 67 19.71 1.85 -0.20
N ILE A 68 18.70 1.09 -0.63
CA ILE A 68 18.73 -0.37 -0.64
C ILE A 68 19.85 -0.89 -1.53
N ASP A 69 20.04 -0.31 -2.71
CA ASP A 69 21.06 -0.72 -3.67
C ASP A 69 22.50 -0.47 -3.17
N ARG A 70 22.70 0.62 -2.41
CA ARG A 70 24.03 0.96 -1.85
C ARG A 70 24.42 0.16 -0.62
N ILE A 71 23.48 -0.04 0.31
CA ILE A 71 23.75 -0.67 1.61
C ILE A 71 23.60 -2.19 1.53
N GLY A 72 22.73 -2.65 0.63
CA GLY A 72 22.40 -4.06 0.43
C GLY A 72 21.10 -4.47 1.13
N ARG A 73 20.35 -5.30 0.43
CA ARG A 73 18.97 -5.70 0.76
C ARG A 73 18.84 -6.31 2.16
N ARG A 74 19.75 -7.22 2.54
CA ARG A 74 19.77 -7.87 3.87
C ARG A 74 20.00 -6.86 4.98
N ARG A 75 21.03 -6.00 4.83
CA ARG A 75 21.39 -5.00 5.86
C ARG A 75 20.28 -3.99 6.08
N ILE A 76 19.67 -3.52 4.99
CA ILE A 76 18.54 -2.58 5.08
C ILE A 76 17.34 -3.24 5.78
N SER A 77 16.97 -4.48 5.43
CA SER A 77 15.86 -5.17 6.11
C SER A 77 16.10 -5.27 7.62
N ILE A 78 17.28 -5.67 8.06
CA ILE A 78 17.63 -5.80 9.48
C ILE A 78 17.68 -4.43 10.16
N ALA A 79 18.38 -3.45 9.58
CA ALA A 79 18.49 -2.12 10.14
C ALA A 79 17.13 -1.42 10.27
N SER A 80 16.27 -1.57 9.27
CA SER A 80 14.90 -1.05 9.29
C SER A 80 14.08 -1.65 10.43
N ASP A 81 14.09 -2.98 10.56
CA ASP A 81 13.36 -3.65 11.65
C ASP A 81 13.89 -3.24 13.03
N LEU A 82 15.21 -3.10 13.21
CA LEU A 82 15.79 -2.63 14.48
C LEU A 82 15.44 -1.17 14.78
N LEU A 83 15.45 -0.30 13.76
CA LEU A 83 15.00 1.09 13.90
C LEU A 83 13.52 1.17 14.27
N CYS A 84 12.67 0.37 13.64
CA CYS A 84 11.25 0.28 13.98
C CYS A 84 11.05 -0.24 15.41
N ALA A 85 11.77 -1.31 15.80
CA ALA A 85 11.72 -1.86 17.17
C ALA A 85 12.10 -0.81 18.21
N THR A 86 13.18 -0.07 17.98
CA THR A 86 13.64 0.99 18.92
C THR A 86 12.68 2.18 18.93
N ALA A 87 12.20 2.62 17.79
CA ALA A 87 11.30 3.77 17.70
C ALA A 87 9.93 3.47 18.35
N VAL A 88 9.32 2.32 18.04
CA VAL A 88 8.03 1.94 18.63
C VAL A 88 8.16 1.60 20.09
N GLY A 89 9.21 0.85 20.50
CA GLY A 89 9.46 0.47 21.89
C GLY A 89 9.82 1.65 22.79
N ALA A 90 10.46 2.69 22.24
CA ALA A 90 10.78 3.90 23.00
C ALA A 90 9.53 4.67 23.44
N VAL A 91 8.41 4.61 22.71
CA VAL A 91 7.17 5.31 23.07
C VAL A 91 6.67 4.90 24.46
N PRO A 92 6.35 3.63 24.74
CA PRO A 92 5.90 3.23 26.07
C PRO A 92 7.00 3.34 27.14
N LEU A 93 8.26 3.10 26.79
CA LEU A 93 9.37 3.22 27.77
C LEU A 93 9.55 4.65 28.26
N LEU A 94 9.52 5.64 27.38
CA LEU A 94 9.60 7.06 27.75
C LEU A 94 8.34 7.51 28.48
N HIS A 95 7.18 6.95 28.15
CA HIS A 95 5.92 7.21 28.85
C HIS A 95 5.99 6.71 30.30
N TYR A 96 6.43 5.47 30.53
CA TYR A 96 6.61 4.92 31.87
C TYR A 96 7.67 5.68 32.70
N ALA A 97 8.69 6.23 32.04
CA ALA A 97 9.68 7.08 32.67
C ALA A 97 9.15 8.51 33.00
N GLY A 98 7.94 8.86 32.52
CA GLY A 98 7.34 10.18 32.73
C GLY A 98 8.01 11.32 31.98
N VAL A 99 8.81 11.00 30.94
CA VAL A 99 9.58 11.99 30.15
C VAL A 99 9.13 12.12 28.70
N LEU A 100 8.06 11.40 28.31
CA LEU A 100 7.56 11.43 26.93
C LEU A 100 6.88 12.77 26.61
N GLU A 101 7.56 13.60 25.85
CA GLU A 101 7.01 14.83 25.29
C GLU A 101 6.30 14.57 23.95
N PHE A 102 5.28 15.37 23.60
CA PHE A 102 4.51 15.19 22.38
C PHE A 102 5.38 15.24 21.10
N TRP A 103 6.36 16.13 21.05
CA TRP A 103 7.30 16.21 19.91
C TRP A 103 8.17 14.95 19.78
N MET A 104 8.54 14.32 20.92
CA MET A 104 9.28 13.05 20.91
C MET A 104 8.44 11.94 20.30
N LEU A 105 7.16 11.87 20.65
CA LEU A 105 6.23 10.91 20.03
C LEU A 105 6.14 11.12 18.52
N CYS A 106 5.96 12.35 18.05
CA CYS A 106 5.95 12.68 16.63
C CYS A 106 7.25 12.28 15.94
N ALA A 107 8.40 12.52 16.56
CA ALA A 107 9.71 12.14 16.02
C ALA A 107 9.88 10.62 15.94
N LEU A 108 9.51 9.87 16.98
CA LEU A 108 9.60 8.40 17.01
C LEU A 108 8.69 7.76 15.95
N VAL A 109 7.47 8.25 15.82
CA VAL A 109 6.53 7.76 14.82
C VAL A 109 7.01 8.09 13.38
N ALA A 110 7.63 9.27 13.20
CA ALA A 110 8.25 9.65 11.93
C ALA A 110 9.44 8.73 11.56
N VAL A 111 10.30 8.40 12.55
CA VAL A 111 11.40 7.44 12.35
C VAL A 111 10.86 6.06 11.98
N ASN A 112 9.81 5.59 12.66
CA ASN A 112 9.14 4.33 12.32
C ASN A 112 8.62 4.33 10.88
N GLY A 113 7.90 5.37 10.46
CA GLY A 113 7.39 5.51 9.08
C GLY A 113 8.51 5.53 8.03
N LEU A 114 9.60 6.26 8.32
CA LEU A 114 10.77 6.34 7.43
C LEU A 114 11.49 5.00 7.29
N ALA A 115 11.62 4.24 8.38
CA ALA A 115 12.36 2.99 8.41
C ALA A 115 11.56 1.79 7.88
N HIS A 116 10.25 1.73 8.12
CA HIS A 116 9.41 0.57 7.79
C HIS A 116 9.38 0.27 6.29
N THR A 117 9.19 1.29 5.45
CA THR A 117 9.04 1.14 3.99
C THR A 117 10.28 0.54 3.31
N PRO A 118 11.52 1.01 3.55
CA PRO A 118 12.72 0.40 2.99
C PRO A 118 12.93 -1.06 3.43
N GLY A 119 12.60 -1.40 4.68
CA GLY A 119 12.71 -2.76 5.21
C GLY A 119 11.81 -3.75 4.44
N ARG A 120 10.55 -3.40 4.28
CA ARG A 120 9.57 -4.18 3.50
C ARG A 120 10.00 -4.31 2.04
N THR A 121 10.40 -3.20 1.41
CA THR A 121 10.87 -3.19 0.01
C THR A 121 12.10 -4.07 -0.16
N ALA A 122 13.06 -4.02 0.76
CA ALA A 122 14.26 -4.86 0.73
C ALA A 122 13.92 -6.36 0.78
N ARG A 123 12.94 -6.78 1.61
CA ARG A 123 12.43 -8.16 1.65
C ARG A 123 11.76 -8.56 0.33
N TYR A 124 10.97 -7.68 -0.26
CA TYR A 124 10.30 -7.94 -1.55
C TYR A 124 11.31 -8.11 -2.68
N VAL A 125 12.33 -7.25 -2.74
CA VAL A 125 13.39 -7.30 -3.76
C VAL A 125 14.30 -8.54 -3.63
N LEU A 126 14.31 -9.24 -2.48
CA LEU A 126 15.00 -10.53 -2.31
C LEU A 126 14.23 -11.71 -2.91
N LEU A 127 12.94 -11.59 -3.20
CA LEU A 127 12.11 -12.72 -3.65
C LEU A 127 12.60 -13.44 -4.90
N PRO A 128 13.11 -12.79 -5.98
CA PRO A 128 13.59 -13.48 -7.16
C PRO A 128 14.72 -14.47 -6.83
N ASP A 129 15.70 -14.01 -6.02
CA ASP A 129 16.86 -14.83 -5.62
C ASP A 129 16.42 -15.98 -4.73
N LEU A 130 15.52 -15.72 -3.77
CA LEU A 130 15.00 -16.73 -2.84
C LEU A 130 14.06 -17.74 -3.52
N ALA A 131 13.26 -17.30 -4.49
CA ALA A 131 12.41 -18.18 -5.29
C ALA A 131 13.25 -19.17 -6.12
N THR A 132 14.28 -18.65 -6.81
CA THR A 132 15.23 -19.48 -7.56
C THR A 132 15.92 -20.48 -6.65
N HIS A 133 16.38 -20.06 -5.47
CA HIS A 133 17.03 -20.94 -4.49
C HIS A 133 16.09 -22.01 -3.93
N ALA A 134 14.80 -21.68 -3.78
CA ALA A 134 13.76 -22.60 -3.32
C ALA A 134 13.18 -23.53 -4.42
N GLY A 135 13.62 -23.37 -5.68
CA GLY A 135 13.04 -24.07 -6.82
C GLY A 135 11.59 -23.70 -7.10
N MET A 136 11.20 -22.44 -6.82
CA MET A 136 9.84 -21.93 -6.97
C MET A 136 9.81 -20.85 -8.05
N THR A 137 8.70 -20.74 -8.79
CA THR A 137 8.52 -19.66 -9.75
C THR A 137 8.31 -18.32 -9.04
N LEU A 138 8.86 -17.24 -9.59
CA LEU A 138 8.72 -15.89 -9.01
C LEU A 138 7.26 -15.46 -8.79
N PRO A 139 6.31 -15.67 -9.74
CA PRO A 139 4.91 -15.33 -9.50
C PRO A 139 4.32 -16.04 -8.27
N ARG A 140 4.69 -17.31 -8.05
CA ARG A 140 4.22 -18.08 -6.89
C ARG A 140 4.81 -17.54 -5.59
N ALA A 141 6.10 -17.20 -5.58
CA ALA A 141 6.75 -16.62 -4.41
C ALA A 141 6.18 -15.23 -4.06
N ALA A 142 5.93 -14.38 -5.07
CA ALA A 142 5.31 -13.07 -4.89
C ALA A 142 3.87 -13.17 -4.37
N SER A 143 3.05 -14.06 -4.97
CA SER A 143 1.68 -14.30 -4.50
C SER A 143 1.65 -14.81 -3.05
N LEU A 144 2.61 -15.67 -2.68
CA LEU A 144 2.71 -16.16 -1.30
C LEU A 144 3.12 -15.03 -0.34
N PHE A 145 4.06 -14.18 -0.74
CA PHE A 145 4.47 -13.02 0.05
C PHE A 145 3.29 -12.07 0.32
N ASP A 146 2.53 -11.73 -0.71
CA ASP A 146 1.36 -10.85 -0.60
C ASP A 146 0.25 -11.50 0.23
N ALA A 147 -0.01 -12.79 0.05
CA ALA A 147 -1.02 -13.51 0.82
C ALA A 147 -0.68 -13.57 2.31
N VAL A 148 0.59 -13.87 2.63
CA VAL A 148 1.11 -13.89 4.00
C VAL A 148 1.02 -12.50 4.63
N GLU A 149 1.41 -11.45 3.92
CA GLU A 149 1.34 -10.07 4.40
C GLU A 149 -0.10 -9.64 4.70
N ARG A 150 -1.04 -9.88 3.77
CA ARG A 150 -2.45 -9.55 3.95
C ARG A 150 -3.10 -10.34 5.09
N GLY A 151 -2.83 -11.63 5.16
CA GLY A 151 -3.31 -12.50 6.25
C GLY A 151 -2.78 -12.07 7.61
N ALA A 152 -1.49 -11.75 7.70
CA ALA A 152 -0.85 -11.28 8.92
C ALA A 152 -1.41 -9.93 9.39
N ARG A 153 -1.65 -8.98 8.48
CA ARG A 153 -2.28 -7.70 8.80
C ARG A 153 -3.72 -7.87 9.30
N MET A 154 -4.49 -8.75 8.68
CA MET A 154 -5.87 -9.02 9.08
C MET A 154 -5.91 -9.62 10.50
N VAL A 155 -5.12 -10.65 10.76
CA VAL A 155 -5.01 -11.28 12.08
C VAL A 155 -4.44 -10.28 13.11
N GLY A 156 -3.42 -9.52 12.72
CA GLY A 156 -2.81 -8.49 13.57
C GLY A 156 -3.80 -7.40 13.97
N ALA A 157 -4.66 -6.94 13.05
CA ALA A 157 -5.68 -5.94 13.36
C ALA A 157 -6.74 -6.47 14.34
N ALA A 158 -7.18 -7.72 14.17
CA ALA A 158 -8.11 -8.35 15.12
C ALA A 158 -7.48 -8.50 16.51
N LEU A 159 -6.23 -8.96 16.56
CA LEU A 159 -5.50 -9.11 17.82
C LEU A 159 -5.16 -7.75 18.45
N ALA A 160 -4.91 -6.71 17.67
CA ALA A 160 -4.56 -5.39 18.19
C ALA A 160 -5.63 -4.82 19.10
N GLY A 161 -6.90 -4.80 18.68
CA GLY A 161 -8.01 -4.32 19.51
C GLY A 161 -8.15 -5.13 20.79
N LEU A 162 -8.09 -6.46 20.69
CA LEU A 162 -8.17 -7.35 21.86
C LEU A 162 -6.99 -7.12 22.82
N LEU A 163 -5.76 -7.07 22.32
CA LEU A 163 -4.57 -6.86 23.16
C LEU A 163 -4.60 -5.48 23.82
N ILE A 164 -4.97 -4.43 23.09
CA ILE A 164 -5.09 -3.08 23.66
C ILE A 164 -6.13 -3.07 24.80
N ALA A 165 -7.25 -3.77 24.62
CA ALA A 165 -8.29 -3.86 25.67
C ALA A 165 -7.85 -4.66 26.89
N LEU A 166 -7.05 -5.73 26.72
CA LEU A 166 -6.63 -6.61 27.80
C LEU A 166 -5.38 -6.11 28.56
N ILE A 167 -4.40 -5.57 27.85
CA ILE A 167 -3.07 -5.25 28.40
C ILE A 167 -2.66 -3.78 28.21
N GLY A 168 -3.53 -2.96 27.61
CA GLY A 168 -3.26 -1.54 27.33
C GLY A 168 -2.48 -1.30 26.04
N ALA A 169 -2.54 -0.05 25.54
CA ALA A 169 -1.86 0.36 24.32
C ALA A 169 -0.33 0.30 24.45
N GLU A 170 0.22 0.66 25.61
CA GLU A 170 1.66 0.65 25.89
C GLU A 170 2.25 -0.75 25.74
N SER A 171 1.59 -1.76 26.33
CA SER A 171 2.02 -3.15 26.26
C SER A 171 1.89 -3.71 24.83
N ALA A 172 0.83 -3.33 24.11
CA ALA A 172 0.65 -3.69 22.71
C ALA A 172 1.76 -3.09 21.81
N LEU A 173 2.21 -1.86 22.07
CA LEU A 173 3.34 -1.25 21.36
C LEU A 173 4.67 -1.93 21.70
N LEU A 174 4.88 -2.38 22.96
CA LEU A 174 6.06 -3.20 23.30
C LEU A 174 6.05 -4.55 22.57
N MET A 175 4.89 -5.18 22.44
CA MET A 175 4.76 -6.39 21.64
C MET A 175 5.07 -6.14 20.16
N ASP A 176 4.62 -5.03 19.58
CA ASP A 176 4.99 -4.67 18.21
C ASP A 176 6.50 -4.46 18.08
N ALA A 177 7.14 -3.74 19.01
CA ALA A 177 8.59 -3.61 19.03
C ALA A 177 9.29 -4.98 19.07
N ALA A 178 8.78 -5.94 19.86
CA ALA A 178 9.29 -7.30 19.90
C ALA A 178 9.09 -8.04 18.56
N THR A 179 7.98 -7.81 17.85
CA THR A 179 7.76 -8.40 16.52
C THR A 179 8.78 -7.92 15.49
N PHE A 180 9.13 -6.63 15.50
CA PHE A 180 10.22 -6.10 14.67
C PHE A 180 11.57 -6.72 15.04
N GLY A 181 11.86 -6.87 16.33
CA GLY A 181 13.06 -7.58 16.80
C GLY A 181 13.11 -9.04 16.33
N ALA A 182 11.99 -9.75 16.44
CA ALA A 182 11.87 -11.13 15.95
C ALA A 182 12.05 -11.21 14.42
N SER A 183 11.47 -10.25 13.66
CA SER A 183 11.67 -10.15 12.21
C SER A 183 13.15 -9.97 11.86
N ALA A 184 13.86 -9.06 12.54
CA ALA A 184 15.30 -8.84 12.34
C ALA A 184 16.12 -10.13 12.61
N LEU A 185 15.78 -10.87 13.66
CA LEU A 185 16.41 -12.15 13.98
C LEU A 185 16.14 -13.22 12.91
N LEU A 186 14.89 -13.35 12.45
CA LEU A 186 14.51 -14.29 11.40
C LEU A 186 15.25 -14.01 10.09
N VAL A 187 15.35 -12.73 9.67
CA VAL A 187 16.11 -12.32 8.49
C VAL A 187 17.60 -12.61 8.68
N THR A 188 18.13 -12.30 9.86
CA THR A 188 19.56 -12.52 10.17
C THR A 188 19.93 -14.00 10.11
N ALA A 189 19.13 -14.85 10.74
CA ALA A 189 19.34 -16.29 10.80
C ALA A 189 19.06 -16.99 9.43
N GLY A 190 17.94 -16.59 8.78
CA GLY A 190 17.49 -17.22 7.54
C GLY A 190 18.36 -16.92 6.33
N LEU A 191 18.99 -15.75 6.30
CA LEU A 191 19.87 -15.32 5.22
C LEU A 191 21.36 -15.49 5.54
N HIS A 192 21.70 -16.22 6.59
CA HIS A 192 23.11 -16.49 6.93
C HIS A 192 23.76 -17.35 5.85
N GLY A 193 24.88 -16.87 5.28
CA GLY A 193 25.64 -17.61 4.24
C GLY A 193 25.07 -17.53 2.83
N ILE A 194 24.00 -16.76 2.57
CA ILE A 194 23.46 -16.59 1.22
C ILE A 194 24.11 -15.39 0.53
N ARG A 195 24.87 -15.64 -0.53
CA ARG A 195 25.52 -14.60 -1.34
C ARG A 195 24.55 -13.72 -2.12
N ALA A 196 23.34 -14.21 -2.43
CA ALA A 196 22.29 -13.48 -3.15
C ALA A 196 21.82 -12.19 -2.43
N ALA A 197 22.12 -12.04 -1.15
CA ALA A 197 21.77 -10.88 -0.35
C ALA A 197 22.84 -9.76 -0.35
N GLU A 198 23.96 -9.94 -1.06
CA GLU A 198 25.03 -8.95 -1.13
C GLU A 198 24.74 -7.83 -2.14
N PRO A 199 25.28 -6.62 -1.91
CA PRO A 199 25.13 -5.50 -2.86
C PRO A 199 25.59 -5.90 -4.26
N VAL A 200 24.81 -5.59 -5.29
CA VAL A 200 25.20 -5.81 -6.67
C VAL A 200 26.37 -4.87 -6.98
N LYS A 201 27.59 -5.40 -6.97
CA LYS A 201 28.79 -4.65 -7.35
C LYS A 201 28.67 -4.25 -8.82
N GLY A 202 28.58 -2.96 -9.10
CA GLY A 202 28.54 -2.41 -10.47
C GLY A 202 27.15 -2.02 -10.98
N ALA A 203 26.09 -2.08 -10.19
CA ALA A 203 24.85 -1.42 -10.54
C ALA A 203 25.12 0.09 -10.64
N ALA A 204 24.97 0.65 -11.85
CA ALA A 204 25.10 2.10 -12.04
C ALA A 204 24.08 2.79 -11.10
N PRO A 205 24.51 3.80 -10.34
CA PRO A 205 23.59 4.50 -9.43
C PRO A 205 22.44 5.05 -10.28
N VAL A 206 21.21 4.66 -9.94
CA VAL A 206 20.05 5.31 -10.52
C VAL A 206 20.17 6.79 -10.20
N SER A 207 20.52 7.58 -11.23
CA SER A 207 20.69 9.02 -11.06
C SER A 207 19.34 9.61 -10.67
N PHE A 208 19.31 10.49 -9.67
CA PHE A 208 18.09 11.26 -9.34
C PHE A 208 17.50 11.94 -10.58
N ARG A 209 18.35 12.30 -11.53
CA ARG A 209 17.95 12.86 -12.82
C ARG A 209 17.18 11.83 -13.67
N THR A 210 17.63 10.60 -13.72
CA THR A 210 16.96 9.49 -14.44
C THR A 210 15.60 9.19 -13.78
N TYR A 211 15.56 9.06 -12.44
CA TYR A 211 14.32 8.87 -11.69
C TYR A 211 13.30 9.99 -11.94
N ARG A 212 13.75 11.26 -11.90
CA ARG A 212 12.89 12.41 -12.19
C ARG A 212 12.36 12.39 -13.64
N THR A 213 13.19 11.96 -14.61
CA THR A 213 12.76 11.84 -16.00
C THR A 213 11.72 10.74 -16.17
N GLU A 214 11.96 9.58 -15.59
CA GLU A 214 11.01 8.45 -15.59
C GLU A 214 9.68 8.80 -14.93
N LEU A 215 9.72 9.48 -13.79
CA LEU A 215 8.53 9.96 -13.11
C LEU A 215 7.75 10.99 -13.97
N ARG A 216 8.48 11.92 -14.61
CA ARG A 216 7.87 12.90 -15.52
C ARG A 216 7.20 12.25 -16.73
N GLU A 217 7.80 11.22 -17.31
CA GLU A 217 7.21 10.45 -18.39
C GLU A 217 5.96 9.69 -17.93
N GLY A 218 6.01 9.07 -16.73
CA GLY A 218 4.85 8.44 -16.12
C GLY A 218 3.70 9.42 -15.90
N TYR A 219 3.95 10.59 -15.33
CA TYR A 219 2.93 11.63 -15.15
C TYR A 219 2.44 12.20 -16.48
N ALA A 220 3.30 12.41 -17.47
CA ALA A 220 2.88 12.88 -18.79
C ALA A 220 1.91 11.89 -19.46
N PHE A 221 2.16 10.59 -19.32
CA PHE A 221 1.24 9.55 -19.81
C PHE A 221 -0.11 9.56 -19.05
N LEU A 222 -0.07 9.69 -17.72
CA LEU A 222 -1.28 9.79 -16.89
C LEU A 222 -2.15 10.98 -17.28
N LEU A 223 -1.55 12.15 -17.46
CA LEU A 223 -2.27 13.38 -17.83
C LEU A 223 -2.90 13.29 -19.23
N ARG A 224 -2.33 12.49 -20.13
CA ARG A 224 -2.85 12.25 -21.48
C ARG A 224 -3.91 11.14 -21.53
N THR A 225 -4.06 10.34 -20.46
CA THR A 225 -4.99 9.22 -20.43
C THR A 225 -6.13 9.52 -19.44
N PRO A 226 -7.29 10.05 -19.89
CA PRO A 226 -8.35 10.55 -19.01
C PRO A 226 -8.85 9.52 -17.99
N LEU A 227 -8.93 8.23 -18.37
CA LEU A 227 -9.33 7.16 -17.45
C LEU A 227 -8.32 6.99 -16.29
N LEU A 228 -7.02 6.91 -16.61
CA LEU A 228 -5.99 6.72 -15.58
C LEU A 228 -5.88 7.95 -14.67
N LEU A 229 -6.03 9.14 -15.21
CA LEU A 229 -6.09 10.37 -14.43
C LEU A 229 -7.29 10.38 -13.48
N ALA A 230 -8.49 10.01 -13.97
CA ALA A 230 -9.68 9.92 -13.14
C ALA A 230 -9.51 8.88 -12.01
N VAL A 231 -8.90 7.72 -12.30
CA VAL A 231 -8.56 6.70 -11.31
C VAL A 231 -7.62 7.28 -10.24
N VAL A 232 -6.52 7.93 -10.65
CA VAL A 232 -5.54 8.48 -9.70
C VAL A 232 -6.17 9.55 -8.82
N LEU A 233 -6.94 10.48 -9.38
CA LEU A 233 -7.60 11.54 -8.62
C LEU A 233 -8.62 10.99 -7.61
N MET A 234 -9.41 10.01 -8.02
CA MET A 234 -10.38 9.37 -7.13
C MET A 234 -9.68 8.59 -6.01
N VAL A 235 -8.70 7.75 -6.35
CA VAL A 235 -7.97 6.95 -5.35
C VAL A 235 -7.15 7.85 -4.41
N MET A 236 -6.56 8.93 -4.92
CA MET A 236 -5.88 9.93 -4.11
C MET A 236 -6.84 10.55 -3.07
N ALA A 237 -8.03 10.98 -3.48
CA ALA A 237 -9.03 11.53 -2.57
C ALA A 237 -9.47 10.48 -1.53
N ILE A 238 -9.79 9.26 -1.96
CA ILE A 238 -10.21 8.15 -1.10
C ILE A 238 -9.12 7.80 -0.08
N ASN A 239 -7.86 7.67 -0.50
CA ASN A 239 -6.76 7.33 0.41
C ASN A 239 -6.56 8.38 1.51
N GLY A 240 -6.70 9.67 1.19
CA GLY A 240 -6.66 10.72 2.20
C GLY A 240 -7.81 10.60 3.20
N LEU A 241 -9.04 10.41 2.72
CA LEU A 241 -10.22 10.26 3.57
C LEU A 241 -10.17 8.97 4.41
N ASP A 242 -9.68 7.86 3.83
CA ASP A 242 -9.47 6.60 4.55
C ASP A 242 -8.38 6.71 5.61
N GLN A 243 -7.34 7.49 5.38
CA GLN A 243 -6.33 7.77 6.40
C GLN A 243 -6.95 8.55 7.57
N GLY A 244 -7.79 9.54 7.28
CA GLY A 244 -8.55 10.28 8.31
C GLY A 244 -9.49 9.35 9.10
N TRP A 245 -10.17 8.44 8.41
CA TRP A 245 -11.02 7.42 9.02
C TRP A 245 -10.22 6.51 9.98
N ASN A 246 -9.15 5.88 9.48
CA ASN A 246 -8.41 4.88 10.23
C ASN A 246 -7.58 5.48 11.39
N ALA A 247 -7.00 6.66 11.19
CA ALA A 247 -6.12 7.25 12.18
C ALA A 247 -6.83 8.11 13.23
N VAL A 248 -8.03 8.63 12.92
CA VAL A 248 -8.69 9.59 13.82
C VAL A 248 -10.16 9.27 14.02
N LEU A 249 -10.97 9.26 12.95
CA LEU A 249 -12.42 9.23 13.10
C LEU A 249 -12.92 7.96 13.76
N LEU A 250 -12.50 6.80 13.27
CA LEU A 250 -12.91 5.51 13.83
C LEU A 250 -12.37 5.30 15.26
N PRO A 251 -11.09 5.54 15.59
CA PRO A 251 -10.59 5.46 16.96
C PRO A 251 -11.33 6.39 17.93
N VAL A 252 -11.55 7.66 17.55
CA VAL A 252 -12.27 8.62 18.42
C VAL A 252 -13.73 8.24 18.60
N HIS A 253 -14.39 7.75 17.53
CA HIS A 253 -15.77 7.26 17.63
C HIS A 253 -15.87 6.01 18.49
N ALA A 254 -14.92 5.08 18.36
CA ALA A 254 -14.87 3.88 19.20
C ALA A 254 -14.65 4.20 20.69
N GLU A 255 -13.74 5.14 20.99
CA GLU A 255 -13.46 5.58 22.36
C GLU A 255 -14.66 6.26 23.02
N ARG A 256 -15.33 7.17 22.29
CA ARG A 256 -16.38 8.02 22.86
C ARG A 256 -17.77 7.39 22.84
N ASN A 257 -18.07 6.56 21.83
CA ASN A 257 -19.43 6.12 21.52
C ASN A 257 -19.64 4.61 21.50
N LEU A 258 -18.60 3.78 21.22
CA LEU A 258 -18.82 2.36 20.98
C LEU A 258 -18.32 1.42 22.08
N GLY A 259 -17.60 1.92 23.09
CA GLY A 259 -17.15 1.10 24.23
C GLY A 259 -15.66 0.78 24.27
N GLY A 260 -14.89 1.13 23.23
CA GLY A 260 -13.44 1.12 23.35
C GLY A 260 -12.65 0.40 22.27
N ALA A 261 -11.45 -0.07 22.66
CA ALA A 261 -10.46 -0.65 21.74
C ALA A 261 -10.89 -2.02 21.16
N THR A 262 -11.69 -2.79 21.89
CA THR A 262 -12.20 -4.08 21.41
C THR A 262 -13.09 -3.89 20.18
N GLU A 263 -14.00 -2.94 20.24
CA GLU A 263 -14.93 -2.60 19.16
C GLU A 263 -14.15 -2.05 17.97
N LEU A 264 -13.14 -1.20 18.19
CA LEU A 264 -12.25 -0.71 17.15
C LEU A 264 -11.56 -1.87 16.42
N GLY A 265 -10.98 -2.81 17.17
CA GLY A 265 -10.31 -3.99 16.61
C GLY A 265 -11.28 -4.90 15.84
N LEU A 266 -12.48 -5.15 16.40
CA LEU A 266 -13.51 -5.96 15.75
C LEU A 266 -13.98 -5.34 14.43
N LEU A 267 -14.24 -4.04 14.40
CA LEU A 267 -14.65 -3.32 13.20
C LEU A 267 -13.56 -3.34 12.12
N THR A 268 -12.31 -3.13 12.51
CA THR A 268 -11.16 -3.19 11.57
C THR A 268 -10.96 -4.62 11.03
N ALA A 269 -11.09 -5.64 11.88
CA ALA A 269 -11.00 -7.04 11.48
C ALA A 269 -12.14 -7.43 10.52
N THR A 270 -13.37 -6.97 10.80
CA THR A 270 -14.56 -7.22 9.95
C THR A 270 -14.36 -6.61 8.56
N PHE A 271 -13.82 -5.39 8.48
CA PHE A 271 -13.45 -4.77 7.21
C PHE A 271 -12.39 -5.58 6.45
N GLY A 272 -11.33 -6.02 7.14
CA GLY A 272 -10.27 -6.84 6.55
C GLY A 272 -10.77 -8.19 6.04
N ALA A 273 -11.60 -8.88 6.82
CA ALA A 273 -12.23 -10.16 6.44
C ALA A 273 -13.16 -9.99 5.21
N GLY A 274 -13.97 -8.92 5.21
CA GLY A 274 -14.79 -8.53 4.07
C GLY A 274 -13.92 -8.32 2.82
N GLY A 275 -12.79 -7.60 2.94
CA GLY A 275 -11.87 -7.35 1.84
C GLY A 275 -11.27 -8.61 1.22
N LEU A 276 -10.88 -9.58 2.05
CA LEU A 276 -10.41 -10.88 1.57
C LEU A 276 -11.52 -11.63 0.82
N LEU A 277 -12.71 -11.71 1.39
CA LEU A 277 -13.87 -12.34 0.75
C LEU A 277 -14.24 -11.66 -0.57
N GLY A 278 -14.23 -10.33 -0.62
CA GLY A 278 -14.51 -9.55 -1.83
C GLY A 278 -13.53 -9.83 -2.97
N ALA A 279 -12.24 -9.89 -2.66
CA ALA A 279 -11.20 -10.23 -3.64
C ALA A 279 -11.36 -11.66 -4.18
N LEU A 280 -11.66 -12.64 -3.31
CA LEU A 280 -11.90 -14.02 -3.71
C LEU A 280 -13.17 -14.18 -4.56
N LEU A 281 -14.27 -13.55 -4.14
CA LEU A 281 -15.54 -13.58 -4.88
C LEU A 281 -15.40 -12.93 -6.25
N TYR A 282 -14.72 -11.79 -6.35
CA TYR A 282 -14.46 -11.14 -7.62
C TYR A 282 -13.59 -11.99 -8.54
N GLY A 283 -12.56 -12.65 -8.00
CA GLY A 283 -11.75 -13.61 -8.76
C GLY A 283 -12.56 -14.77 -9.32
N ALA A 284 -13.56 -15.25 -8.59
CA ALA A 284 -14.40 -16.38 -8.99
C ALA A 284 -15.50 -15.99 -9.99
N VAL A 285 -16.19 -14.88 -9.79
CA VAL A 285 -17.40 -14.53 -10.54
C VAL A 285 -17.35 -13.18 -11.25
N GLY A 286 -16.32 -12.37 -11.04
CA GLY A 286 -16.21 -11.01 -11.57
C GLY A 286 -16.27 -10.90 -13.08
N HIS A 287 -15.83 -11.94 -13.81
CA HIS A 287 -15.86 -12.02 -15.27
C HIS A 287 -17.28 -12.01 -15.86
N ARG A 288 -18.32 -12.27 -15.03
CA ARG A 288 -19.74 -12.30 -15.47
C ARG A 288 -20.40 -10.93 -15.50
N PHE A 289 -19.78 -9.93 -14.91
CA PHE A 289 -20.36 -8.61 -14.72
C PHE A 289 -19.57 -7.52 -15.45
N SER A 290 -20.25 -6.43 -15.80
CA SER A 290 -19.61 -5.22 -16.33
C SER A 290 -18.62 -4.65 -15.30
N ARG A 291 -17.35 -4.50 -15.65
CA ARG A 291 -16.30 -3.96 -14.78
C ARG A 291 -16.67 -2.56 -14.27
N HIS A 292 -17.22 -1.72 -15.13
CA HIS A 292 -17.66 -0.37 -14.77
C HIS A 292 -18.78 -0.39 -13.73
N ALA A 293 -19.81 -1.22 -13.93
CA ALA A 293 -20.93 -1.31 -12.99
C ALA A 293 -20.48 -1.85 -11.61
N VAL A 294 -19.68 -2.93 -11.60
CA VAL A 294 -19.11 -3.48 -10.36
C VAL A 294 -18.26 -2.44 -9.65
N PHE A 295 -17.38 -1.76 -10.38
CA PHE A 295 -16.50 -0.74 -9.82
C PHE A 295 -17.30 0.42 -9.20
N ALA A 296 -18.28 0.96 -9.92
CA ALA A 296 -19.11 2.07 -9.44
C ALA A 296 -19.92 1.69 -8.18
N VAL A 297 -20.57 0.52 -8.19
CA VAL A 297 -21.33 0.04 -7.02
C VAL A 297 -20.40 -0.21 -5.83
N CYS A 298 -19.28 -0.90 -6.05
CA CYS A 298 -18.32 -1.20 -4.99
C CYS A 298 -17.68 0.08 -4.42
N ALA A 299 -17.37 1.08 -5.25
CA ALA A 299 -16.85 2.35 -4.78
C ALA A 299 -17.84 3.08 -3.86
N LEU A 300 -19.13 3.09 -4.20
CA LEU A 300 -20.18 3.69 -3.36
C LEU A 300 -20.36 2.93 -2.04
N VAL A 301 -20.42 1.60 -2.08
CA VAL A 301 -20.63 0.75 -0.89
C VAL A 301 -19.41 0.78 0.04
N CYS A 302 -18.21 0.86 -0.52
CA CYS A 302 -16.96 0.88 0.26
C CYS A 302 -16.86 2.08 1.21
N GLY A 303 -17.38 3.24 0.81
CA GLY A 303 -17.10 4.49 1.49
C GLY A 303 -18.27 5.07 2.28
N ALA A 304 -19.13 5.80 1.61
CA ALA A 304 -20.13 6.66 2.24
C ALA A 304 -21.00 6.00 3.32
N PRO A 305 -21.48 4.74 3.18
CA PRO A 305 -22.36 4.13 4.18
C PRO A 305 -21.74 4.01 5.57
N ARG A 306 -20.47 3.64 5.70
CA ARG A 306 -19.80 3.49 7.01
C ARG A 306 -19.68 4.83 7.76
N PHE A 307 -19.38 5.92 7.02
CA PHE A 307 -19.33 7.26 7.61
C PHE A 307 -20.72 7.74 8.05
N ALA A 308 -21.75 7.50 7.22
CA ALA A 308 -23.11 7.87 7.54
C ALA A 308 -23.63 7.11 8.77
N VAL A 309 -23.41 5.80 8.84
CA VAL A 309 -23.81 4.98 9.99
C VAL A 309 -23.07 5.41 11.25
N ALA A 310 -21.75 5.62 11.20
CA ALA A 310 -20.98 6.09 12.34
C ALA A 310 -21.37 7.51 12.79
N GLY A 311 -21.79 8.38 11.87
CA GLY A 311 -22.21 9.74 12.20
C GLY A 311 -23.65 9.88 12.70
N LEU A 312 -24.51 8.86 12.44
CA LEU A 312 -25.94 8.89 12.76
C LEU A 312 -26.35 7.93 13.87
N THR A 313 -25.52 6.91 14.15
CA THR A 313 -25.85 5.87 15.14
C THR A 313 -24.63 5.45 15.94
N ASP A 314 -24.82 5.10 17.21
CA ASP A 314 -23.76 4.54 18.07
C ASP A 314 -23.87 3.00 18.14
N SER A 315 -24.44 2.37 17.10
CA SER A 315 -24.63 0.93 17.05
C SER A 315 -23.40 0.23 16.46
N THR A 316 -22.66 -0.49 17.28
CA THR A 316 -21.52 -1.32 16.85
C THR A 316 -21.94 -2.37 15.82
N TRP A 317 -23.14 -2.95 15.94
CA TRP A 317 -23.65 -3.92 14.97
C TRP A 317 -23.93 -3.31 13.60
N ALA A 318 -24.61 -2.16 13.56
CA ALA A 318 -24.89 -1.46 12.31
C ALA A 318 -23.58 -1.06 11.61
N LEU A 319 -22.63 -0.53 12.39
CA LEU A 319 -21.32 -0.19 11.88
C LEU A 319 -20.52 -1.43 11.43
N GLY A 320 -20.60 -2.55 12.18
CA GLY A 320 -19.97 -3.82 11.81
C GLY A 320 -20.48 -4.36 10.47
N VAL A 321 -21.79 -4.34 10.24
CA VAL A 321 -22.38 -4.76 8.96
C VAL A 321 -21.90 -3.87 7.80
N THR A 322 -21.88 -2.55 8.00
CA THR A 322 -21.40 -1.62 6.95
C THR A 322 -19.90 -1.73 6.72
N MET A 323 -19.09 -1.99 7.77
CA MET A 323 -17.65 -2.24 7.64
C MET A 323 -17.37 -3.54 6.88
N GLY A 324 -18.14 -4.61 7.15
CA GLY A 324 -18.04 -5.86 6.39
C GLY A 324 -18.41 -5.70 4.92
N ALA A 325 -19.50 -4.99 4.63
CA ALA A 325 -19.91 -4.67 3.27
C ALA A 325 -18.90 -3.75 2.55
N ALA A 326 -18.38 -2.74 3.26
CA ALA A 326 -17.34 -1.84 2.74
C ALA A 326 -16.05 -2.60 2.45
N GLY A 327 -15.64 -3.52 3.33
CA GLY A 327 -14.50 -4.40 3.09
C GLY A 327 -14.69 -5.25 1.84
N LEU A 328 -15.83 -5.95 1.72
CA LEU A 328 -16.16 -6.79 0.56
C LEU A 328 -16.12 -5.99 -0.74
N ALA A 329 -16.70 -4.81 -0.76
CA ALA A 329 -16.65 -3.90 -1.89
C ALA A 329 -15.22 -3.43 -2.19
N GLY A 330 -14.47 -2.99 -1.16
CA GLY A 330 -13.09 -2.51 -1.29
C GLY A 330 -12.12 -3.58 -1.83
N GLY A 331 -12.29 -4.85 -1.39
CA GLY A 331 -11.51 -5.97 -1.89
C GLY A 331 -11.66 -6.23 -3.38
N THR A 332 -12.77 -5.81 -3.99
CA THR A 332 -13.08 -5.96 -5.41
C THR A 332 -12.40 -4.88 -6.27
N LEU A 333 -12.17 -3.69 -5.73
CA LEU A 333 -11.69 -2.53 -6.50
C LEU A 333 -10.26 -2.70 -7.02
N ASN A 334 -9.35 -3.21 -6.18
CA ASN A 334 -7.92 -3.35 -6.53
C ASN A 334 -7.67 -4.29 -7.72
N PRO A 335 -8.27 -5.51 -7.81
CA PRO A 335 -8.14 -6.37 -8.98
C PRO A 335 -8.61 -5.69 -10.27
N ILE A 336 -9.71 -4.93 -10.23
CA ILE A 336 -10.22 -4.19 -11.41
C ILE A 336 -9.19 -3.16 -11.87
N LEU A 337 -8.71 -2.32 -10.95
CA LEU A 337 -7.74 -1.28 -11.28
C LEU A 337 -6.42 -1.85 -11.81
N THR A 338 -5.93 -2.92 -11.21
CA THR A 338 -4.71 -3.60 -11.66
C THR A 338 -4.86 -4.13 -13.09
N THR A 339 -5.99 -4.76 -13.40
CA THR A 339 -6.28 -5.26 -14.76
C THR A 339 -6.29 -4.12 -15.77
N VAL A 340 -6.94 -3.00 -15.45
CA VAL A 340 -7.00 -1.83 -16.34
C VAL A 340 -5.61 -1.24 -16.61
N ILE A 341 -4.75 -1.17 -15.60
CA ILE A 341 -3.37 -0.71 -15.76
C ILE A 341 -2.62 -1.63 -16.74
N TYR A 342 -2.74 -2.95 -16.58
CA TYR A 342 -2.07 -3.90 -17.47
C TYR A 342 -2.61 -3.88 -18.90
N GLU A 343 -3.88 -3.56 -19.10
CA GLU A 343 -4.50 -3.47 -20.44
C GLU A 343 -4.18 -2.15 -21.15
N ARG A 344 -4.04 -1.03 -20.41
CA ARG A 344 -3.93 0.31 -21.00
C ARG A 344 -2.50 0.85 -21.08
N VAL A 345 -1.59 0.32 -20.25
CA VAL A 345 -0.22 0.84 -20.19
C VAL A 345 0.72 -0.06 -20.99
N PRO A 346 1.44 0.46 -22.02
CA PRO A 346 2.46 -0.28 -22.73
C PRO A 346 3.53 -0.86 -21.80
N LEU A 347 4.08 -2.03 -22.15
CA LEU A 347 5.05 -2.77 -21.32
C LEU A 347 6.23 -1.89 -20.87
N GLU A 348 6.73 -1.04 -21.78
CA GLU A 348 7.90 -0.18 -21.57
C GLU A 348 7.64 0.94 -20.56
N LEU A 349 6.39 1.35 -20.40
CA LEU A 349 5.97 2.44 -19.51
C LEU A 349 5.35 1.95 -18.20
N ARG A 350 5.06 0.64 -18.04
CA ARG A 350 4.32 0.11 -16.88
C ARG A 350 4.95 0.48 -15.54
N SER A 351 6.26 0.32 -15.39
CA SER A 351 6.97 0.64 -14.15
C SER A 351 6.89 2.14 -13.82
N ARG A 352 7.07 2.99 -14.83
CA ARG A 352 7.05 4.45 -14.69
C ARG A 352 5.65 4.97 -14.36
N VAL A 353 4.64 4.47 -15.09
CA VAL A 353 3.23 4.83 -14.86
C VAL A 353 2.74 4.30 -13.51
N SER A 354 3.05 3.04 -13.15
CA SER A 354 2.69 2.49 -11.85
C SER A 354 3.35 3.25 -10.70
N GLY A 355 4.61 3.64 -10.83
CA GLY A 355 5.30 4.48 -9.84
C GLY A 355 4.65 5.87 -9.69
N ALA A 356 4.32 6.52 -10.80
CA ALA A 356 3.64 7.81 -10.80
C ALA A 356 2.22 7.71 -10.20
N MET A 357 1.47 6.65 -10.52
CA MET A 357 0.15 6.38 -9.93
C MET A 357 0.25 6.18 -8.42
N THR A 358 1.15 5.32 -7.95
CA THR A 358 1.33 5.07 -6.50
C THR A 358 1.68 6.36 -5.78
N ALA A 359 2.66 7.12 -6.26
CA ALA A 359 3.05 8.40 -5.67
C ALA A 359 1.88 9.41 -5.65
N GLY A 360 1.10 9.47 -6.74
CA GLY A 360 -0.09 10.32 -6.81
C GLY A 360 -1.18 9.89 -5.83
N CYS A 361 -1.47 8.60 -5.77
CA CYS A 361 -2.52 8.05 -4.90
C CYS A 361 -2.23 8.21 -3.41
N GLU A 362 -0.96 8.24 -3.00
CA GLU A 362 -0.57 8.36 -1.58
C GLU A 362 -0.38 9.81 -1.11
N LEU A 363 -0.36 10.77 -2.03
CA LEU A 363 0.00 12.17 -1.75
C LEU A 363 -0.88 12.84 -0.68
N THR A 364 -2.16 12.49 -0.61
CA THR A 364 -3.13 13.08 0.32
C THR A 364 -3.19 12.39 1.68
N MET A 365 -2.59 11.20 1.83
CA MET A 365 -2.66 10.44 3.08
C MET A 365 -2.19 11.23 4.31
N PRO A 366 -1.05 11.95 4.28
CA PRO A 366 -0.63 12.73 5.44
C PRO A 366 -1.65 13.80 5.84
N LEU A 367 -2.28 14.42 4.85
CA LEU A 367 -3.26 15.48 5.10
C LEU A 367 -4.58 14.92 5.63
N GLY A 368 -4.95 13.67 5.28
CA GLY A 368 -6.21 13.06 5.68
C GLY A 368 -6.35 12.91 7.19
N GLY A 369 -5.32 12.40 7.87
CA GLY A 369 -5.30 12.31 9.33
C GLY A 369 -5.34 13.67 10.01
N LEU A 370 -4.55 14.63 9.52
CA LEU A 370 -4.50 15.98 10.07
C LEU A 370 -5.84 16.71 9.92
N THR A 371 -6.43 16.69 8.72
CA THR A 371 -7.72 17.33 8.46
C THR A 371 -8.85 16.70 9.28
N ALA A 372 -8.89 15.39 9.40
CA ALA A 372 -9.85 14.67 10.23
C ALA A 372 -9.73 15.07 11.71
N GLY A 373 -8.52 15.17 12.25
CA GLY A 373 -8.26 15.60 13.62
C GLY A 373 -8.76 17.02 13.89
N LEU A 374 -8.43 17.96 13.01
CA LEU A 374 -8.89 19.35 13.11
C LEU A 374 -10.41 19.48 12.99
N LEU A 375 -11.04 18.69 12.10
CA LEU A 375 -12.50 18.68 11.96
C LEU A 375 -13.17 18.18 13.23
N VAL A 376 -12.67 17.13 13.86
CA VAL A 376 -13.21 16.60 15.12
C VAL A 376 -13.06 17.62 16.25
N GLU A 377 -11.95 18.32 16.35
CA GLU A 377 -11.77 19.37 17.36
C GLU A 377 -12.70 20.57 17.14
N GLY A 378 -12.89 20.97 15.89
CA GLY A 378 -13.71 22.15 15.57
C GLY A 378 -15.21 21.91 15.59
N SER A 379 -15.68 20.72 15.16
CA SER A 379 -17.12 20.45 14.97
C SER A 379 -17.66 19.27 15.77
N GLY A 380 -16.78 18.50 16.42
CA GLY A 380 -17.16 17.23 17.06
C GLY A 380 -17.13 16.03 16.11
N VAL A 381 -17.29 14.81 16.67
CA VAL A 381 -17.12 13.55 15.93
C VAL A 381 -18.22 13.33 14.89
N GLY A 382 -19.49 13.51 15.25
CA GLY A 382 -20.64 13.28 14.37
C GLY A 382 -20.61 14.14 13.11
N PRO A 383 -20.56 15.48 13.23
CA PRO A 383 -20.44 16.35 12.05
C PRO A 383 -19.17 16.09 11.22
N ALA A 384 -18.03 15.80 11.85
CA ALA A 384 -16.79 15.46 11.12
C ALA A 384 -16.96 14.17 10.30
N LEU A 385 -17.61 13.13 10.85
CA LEU A 385 -17.94 11.90 10.14
C LEU A 385 -18.82 12.16 8.91
N LEU A 386 -19.87 12.98 9.07
CA LEU A 386 -20.79 13.29 7.97
C LEU A 386 -20.11 14.15 6.88
N LEU A 387 -19.26 15.11 7.25
CA LEU A 387 -18.51 15.93 6.30
C LEU A 387 -17.52 15.09 5.48
N VAL A 388 -16.73 14.26 6.15
CA VAL A 388 -15.78 13.36 5.50
C VAL A 388 -16.51 12.32 4.66
N GLY A 389 -17.63 11.77 5.16
CA GLY A 389 -18.50 10.85 4.43
C GLY A 389 -19.12 11.48 3.18
N GLY A 390 -19.54 12.75 3.25
CA GLY A 390 -20.01 13.53 2.10
C GLY A 390 -18.92 13.73 1.05
N ALA A 391 -17.70 14.08 1.47
CA ALA A 391 -16.54 14.20 0.56
C ALA A 391 -16.21 12.85 -0.09
N TYR A 392 -16.29 11.76 0.68
CA TYR A 392 -16.09 10.39 0.16
C TYR A 392 -17.18 10.04 -0.87
N LEU A 393 -18.43 10.36 -0.60
CA LEU A 393 -19.54 10.13 -1.53
C LEU A 393 -19.31 10.89 -2.85
N LEU A 394 -18.92 12.16 -2.77
CA LEU A 394 -18.63 12.96 -3.97
C LEU A 394 -17.49 12.36 -4.80
N ALA A 395 -16.42 11.89 -4.16
CA ALA A 395 -15.32 11.21 -4.85
C ALA A 395 -15.80 9.91 -5.54
N THR A 396 -16.60 9.09 -4.85
CA THR A 396 -17.07 7.79 -5.35
C THR A 396 -18.24 7.88 -6.33
N LEU A 397 -18.89 9.04 -6.46
CA LEU A 397 -19.85 9.31 -7.54
C LEU A 397 -19.15 9.57 -8.90
N SER A 398 -17.85 9.86 -8.90
CA SER A 398 -17.11 10.16 -10.14
C SER A 398 -17.25 9.09 -11.24
N PRO A 399 -17.28 7.76 -10.96
CA PRO A 399 -17.49 6.74 -12.01
C PRO A 399 -18.86 6.79 -12.68
N LEU A 400 -19.86 7.36 -12.03
CA LEU A 400 -21.20 7.50 -12.58
C LEU A 400 -21.37 8.79 -13.39
N VAL A 401 -20.63 9.84 -13.01
CA VAL A 401 -20.80 11.20 -13.59
C VAL A 401 -19.89 11.42 -14.80
N PHE A 402 -18.61 11.02 -14.71
CA PHE A 402 -17.64 11.34 -15.76
C PHE A 402 -17.54 10.26 -16.84
N PRO A 403 -17.64 10.63 -18.13
CA PRO A 403 -17.58 9.67 -19.25
C PRO A 403 -16.26 8.89 -19.36
N ALA A 404 -15.16 9.44 -18.81
CA ALA A 404 -13.84 8.80 -18.81
C ALA A 404 -13.86 7.37 -18.23
N TRP A 405 -14.75 7.10 -17.28
CA TRP A 405 -14.88 5.79 -16.63
C TRP A 405 -15.51 4.70 -17.48
N ARG A 406 -16.21 5.07 -18.57
CA ARG A 406 -16.76 4.07 -19.54
C ARG A 406 -15.65 3.21 -20.16
N GLY A 407 -14.42 3.75 -20.21
CA GLY A 407 -13.24 3.01 -20.63
C GLY A 407 -12.87 1.80 -19.77
N LEU A 408 -13.46 1.59 -18.57
CA LEU A 408 -13.24 0.40 -17.73
C LEU A 408 -13.72 -0.91 -18.40
N ASN A 409 -14.74 -0.86 -19.27
CA ASN A 409 -15.31 -2.05 -19.90
C ASN A 409 -14.48 -2.63 -21.04
N GLY A 410 -13.27 -2.11 -21.31
CA GLY A 410 -12.39 -2.73 -22.31
C GLY A 410 -12.89 -2.60 -23.75
N GLU A 411 -13.78 -1.67 -24.06
CA GLU A 411 -13.88 -1.17 -25.41
C GLU A 411 -12.50 -0.58 -25.73
N ALA A 412 -11.67 -1.45 -26.35
CA ALA A 412 -10.56 -1.01 -27.16
C ALA A 412 -11.18 -0.09 -28.21
N GLY A 413 -11.47 1.14 -27.79
CA GLY A 413 -11.72 2.19 -28.73
C GLY A 413 -10.51 2.13 -29.64
N ALA A 414 -10.75 1.88 -30.88
CA ALA A 414 -9.88 2.16 -31.98
C ALA A 414 -9.36 3.60 -31.85
N MET A 415 -8.45 3.80 -30.92
CA MET A 415 -7.48 4.88 -30.99
C MET A 415 -6.35 4.31 -31.82
N THR A 416 -6.67 4.24 -33.12
CA THR A 416 -5.82 4.64 -34.23
C THR A 416 -4.32 4.52 -33.91
N GLY A 417 -3.81 3.30 -34.16
CA GLY A 417 -2.43 3.14 -34.61
C GLY A 417 -2.21 3.82 -35.98
N GLY A 418 -3.10 4.69 -36.43
CA GLY A 418 -3.01 5.41 -37.68
C GLY A 418 -2.32 6.75 -37.58
N GLU A 419 -2.47 7.49 -36.48
CA GLU A 419 -1.92 8.85 -36.44
C GLU A 419 -0.48 8.95 -35.94
N VAL A 420 0.03 7.90 -35.25
CA VAL A 420 1.44 7.86 -34.83
C VAL A 420 2.33 7.17 -35.87
N ALA A 421 1.74 6.32 -36.73
CA ALA A 421 2.49 5.69 -37.82
C ALA A 421 2.71 6.64 -39.01
N ASP A 422 1.79 7.57 -39.28
CA ASP A 422 1.94 8.53 -40.36
C ASP A 422 2.96 9.65 -40.06
N ASP A 423 3.15 10.00 -38.78
CA ASP A 423 4.17 11.01 -38.40
C ASP A 423 5.60 10.46 -38.36
N ILE A 424 5.78 9.13 -38.26
CA ILE A 424 7.08 8.47 -38.30
C ILE A 424 7.46 8.10 -39.75
N SER A 425 6.49 7.86 -40.63
CA SER A 425 6.76 7.53 -42.03
C SER A 425 7.11 8.75 -42.90
N SER A 426 6.84 9.97 -42.43
CA SER A 426 7.14 11.20 -43.16
C SER A 426 8.50 11.81 -42.86
N SER A 427 9.32 11.18 -42.00
CA SER A 427 10.64 11.71 -41.58
C SER A 427 11.86 10.83 -41.97
N GLU A 428 11.71 9.82 -42.82
CA GLU A 428 12.88 9.13 -43.35
C GLU A 428 13.46 9.88 -44.59
N PRO A 429 14.73 10.32 -44.54
CA PRO A 429 15.40 10.83 -45.70
C PRO A 429 15.77 9.66 -46.61
N GLY A 430 15.40 9.80 -47.89
CA GLY A 430 15.47 8.80 -48.97
C GLY A 430 16.78 8.01 -49.00
N CYS A 431 16.66 6.71 -48.95
CA CYS A 431 17.72 5.78 -49.30
C CYS A 431 17.73 5.57 -50.85
N PRO A 432 18.86 5.67 -51.53
CA PRO A 432 18.91 5.51 -52.97
C PRO A 432 18.72 4.04 -53.38
N SER A 433 17.89 3.83 -54.39
CA SER A 433 17.59 2.55 -55.07
C SER A 433 18.86 1.84 -55.57
N PRO A 434 19.04 0.52 -55.33
CA PRO A 434 20.15 -0.21 -55.92
C PRO A 434 19.88 -0.53 -57.42
N ALA A 435 20.92 -0.35 -58.20
CA ALA A 435 20.94 -0.63 -59.64
C ALA A 435 20.72 -2.12 -59.99
N PRO A 436 20.08 -2.48 -61.11
CA PRO A 436 19.83 -3.85 -61.50
C PRO A 436 21.07 -4.47 -62.16
N GLY A 437 21.56 -5.58 -61.60
CA GLY A 437 22.54 -6.40 -62.30
C GLY A 437 23.67 -7.01 -61.48
N ALA A 438 23.37 -8.06 -60.71
CA ALA A 438 24.43 -9.02 -60.32
C ALA A 438 23.80 -10.41 -60.19
N ARG A 439 24.17 -11.32 -61.11
CA ARG A 439 23.81 -12.73 -61.13
C ARG A 439 24.42 -13.48 -59.95
N THR A 440 23.63 -14.21 -59.23
CA THR A 440 24.07 -15.18 -58.22
C THR A 440 24.63 -16.45 -58.86
N PRO A 441 25.75 -17.02 -58.42
CA PRO A 441 26.20 -18.36 -58.80
C PRO A 441 25.44 -19.43 -57.96
N ARG A 442 25.06 -20.52 -58.64
CA ARG A 442 24.48 -21.73 -58.05
C ARG A 442 25.55 -22.50 -57.25
N PRO A 443 25.22 -23.15 -56.14
CA PRO A 443 26.12 -24.11 -55.49
C PRO A 443 26.06 -25.46 -56.21
N SER A 444 27.22 -26.01 -56.51
CA SER A 444 27.49 -27.35 -56.99
C SER A 444 27.36 -28.39 -55.87
N ALA A 445 26.65 -29.48 -56.12
CA ALA A 445 26.62 -30.66 -55.32
C ALA A 445 27.96 -31.42 -55.35
N SER A 446 28.43 -31.88 -54.20
CA SER A 446 29.11 -33.13 -53.93
C SER A 446 29.12 -33.38 -52.42
#